data_6d75b4981b421cf44fa1c55f5a692483
#
_entry.id   6d75b4981b421cf44fa1c55f5a692483
#
_cell.length_a   1.000
_cell.length_b   1.000
_cell.length_c   1.000
_cell.angle_alpha   90.00
_cell.angle_beta   90.00
_cell.angle_gamma   90.00
#
_symmetry.space_group_name_H-M   'P 1'
#
loop_
_entity.id
_entity.type
_entity.pdbx_description
1 polymer ?
#
loop_
_entity_poly.entity_id
_entity_poly.type
_entity_poly.pdbx_seq_one_letter_code
_entity_poly.pdbx_strand_id
1 'polypeptide(L)'
;SNDGNRMVIGANFDDTPGSAAGSVEVYEYSSGSWTKMGSTINGEAAGDYFGISVSMNGAGDRIVVGANLNDGNGSNSGHARVFDWNGTAWTQVGADIDGEAADDRFGYAVSIDDAGDRIVVGAINNNGGGSNSGHVRVYDLVGTTWTQVGSDINGEAANDWFGTAVSINGAGDRIVVGANLNDGNGS
;
A
#
# COMPACT_ATOMS: atom_id res chain seq x y z
N SER A 1 5.97 10.40 9.74
CA SER A 1 7.33 10.90 9.45
C SER A 1 8.29 10.55 10.57
N ASN A 2 9.60 10.57 10.29
CA ASN A 2 10.65 10.23 11.27
C ASN A 2 10.75 11.22 12.43
N ASP A 3 10.36 12.47 12.21
CA ASP A 3 10.31 13.52 13.26
C ASP A 3 9.04 13.47 14.12
N GLY A 4 8.08 12.59 13.76
CA GLY A 4 6.79 12.44 14.44
C GLY A 4 5.81 13.59 14.22
N ASN A 5 6.13 14.53 13.32
CA ASN A 5 5.30 15.72 13.08
C ASN A 5 4.25 15.52 11.98
N ARG A 6 4.29 14.41 11.23
CA ARG A 6 3.27 14.10 10.21
C ARG A 6 2.77 12.69 10.37
N MET A 7 1.46 12.51 10.16
CA MET A 7 0.81 11.21 10.17
C MET A 7 -0.17 11.07 9.00
N VAL A 8 -0.31 9.87 8.50
CA VAL A 8 -1.30 9.48 7.50
C VAL A 8 -2.33 8.57 8.15
N ILE A 9 -3.60 8.75 7.80
CA ILE A 9 -4.74 7.99 8.34
C ILE A 9 -5.57 7.50 7.16
N GLY A 10 -5.81 6.19 7.10
CA GLY A 10 -6.74 5.58 6.16
C GLY A 10 -8.10 5.34 6.78
N ALA A 11 -9.14 5.52 5.98
CA ALA A 11 -10.55 5.29 6.32
C ALA A 11 -11.20 4.49 5.19
N ASN A 12 -10.89 3.20 5.09
CA ASN A 12 -11.26 2.33 3.97
C ASN A 12 -12.77 2.10 3.79
N PHE A 13 -13.58 2.44 4.78
CA PHE A 13 -15.05 2.39 4.71
C PHE A 13 -15.69 3.76 4.49
N ASP A 14 -14.92 4.81 4.18
CA ASP A 14 -15.49 6.10 3.83
C ASP A 14 -16.35 5.98 2.55
N ASP A 15 -17.55 6.54 2.60
CA ASP A 15 -18.54 6.45 1.52
C ASP A 15 -18.40 7.56 0.47
N THR A 16 -17.31 8.30 0.47
CA THR A 16 -17.04 9.37 -0.52
C THR A 16 -15.89 8.94 -1.46
N PRO A 17 -16.11 8.83 -2.78
CA PRO A 17 -17.29 9.21 -3.58
C PRO A 17 -18.38 8.15 -3.69
N GLY A 18 -18.23 6.97 -3.10
CA GLY A 18 -19.19 5.86 -3.14
C GLY A 18 -19.05 4.96 -1.92
N SER A 19 -20.00 4.05 -1.71
CA SER A 19 -20.00 3.16 -0.54
C SER A 19 -18.70 2.40 -0.41
N ALA A 20 -18.01 2.56 0.72
CA ALA A 20 -16.71 1.95 1.00
C ALA A 20 -15.65 2.19 -0.11
N ALA A 21 -15.70 3.34 -0.78
CA ALA A 21 -14.65 3.76 -1.71
C ALA A 21 -13.32 3.95 -0.96
N GLY A 22 -13.44 4.44 0.25
CA GLY A 22 -12.34 4.72 1.14
C GLY A 22 -11.68 6.07 0.90
N SER A 23 -10.96 6.53 1.90
CA SER A 23 -10.24 7.81 1.85
C SER A 23 -8.98 7.81 2.70
N VAL A 24 -8.12 8.79 2.47
CA VAL A 24 -6.90 9.03 3.24
C VAL A 24 -6.77 10.50 3.58
N GLU A 25 -6.38 10.78 4.82
CA GLU A 25 -6.08 12.11 5.31
C GLU A 25 -4.67 12.15 5.89
N VAL A 26 -3.98 13.26 5.66
CA VAL A 26 -2.65 13.52 6.22
C VAL A 26 -2.70 14.74 7.12
N TYR A 27 -2.02 14.67 8.26
CA TYR A 27 -1.98 15.72 9.25
C TYR A 27 -0.55 16.08 9.61
N GLU A 28 -0.33 17.36 9.89
CA GLU A 28 0.93 17.90 10.42
C GLU A 28 0.70 18.49 11.83
N TYR A 29 1.60 18.14 12.76
CA TYR A 29 1.62 18.71 14.09
C TYR A 29 2.45 19.99 14.09
N SER A 30 1.83 21.10 14.41
CA SER A 30 2.50 22.41 14.51
C SER A 30 1.82 23.25 15.57
N SER A 31 2.63 23.98 16.36
CA SER A 31 2.14 24.91 17.38
C SER A 31 1.15 24.32 18.38
N GLY A 32 1.32 23.03 18.73
CA GLY A 32 0.49 22.35 19.74
C GLY A 32 -0.81 21.72 19.20
N SER A 33 -1.01 21.69 17.88
CA SER A 33 -2.22 21.10 17.28
C SER A 33 -1.91 20.34 15.98
N TRP A 34 -2.77 19.37 15.66
CA TRP A 34 -2.77 18.68 14.36
C TRP A 34 -3.62 19.45 13.37
N THR A 35 -3.09 19.76 12.22
CA THR A 35 -3.78 20.43 11.10
C THR A 35 -3.71 19.56 9.86
N LYS A 36 -4.83 19.47 9.13
CA LYS A 36 -4.92 18.67 7.92
C LYS A 36 -4.07 19.27 6.81
N MET A 37 -3.30 18.44 6.12
CA MET A 37 -2.46 18.81 4.98
C MET A 37 -3.21 18.58 3.67
N GLY A 38 -3.75 19.64 3.11
CA GLY A 38 -4.50 19.58 1.84
C GLY A 38 -5.90 18.97 1.96
N SER A 39 -6.45 18.55 0.85
CA SER A 39 -7.77 17.90 0.77
C SER A 39 -7.66 16.41 1.11
N THR A 40 -8.78 15.78 1.48
CA THR A 40 -8.91 14.32 1.54
C THR A 40 -8.58 13.70 0.19
N ILE A 41 -7.82 12.62 0.18
CA ILE A 41 -7.55 11.81 -1.02
C ILE A 41 -8.57 10.69 -1.01
N ASN A 42 -9.45 10.64 -2.01
CA ASN A 42 -10.52 9.64 -2.07
C ASN A 42 -10.13 8.45 -2.95
N GLY A 43 -10.73 7.30 -2.65
CA GLY A 43 -10.74 6.14 -3.54
C GLY A 43 -11.43 6.46 -4.86
N GLU A 44 -11.29 5.60 -5.85
CA GLU A 44 -11.78 5.82 -7.21
C GLU A 44 -13.22 5.36 -7.38
N ALA A 45 -13.55 4.21 -6.83
CA ALA A 45 -14.86 3.60 -6.97
C ALA A 45 -15.38 3.00 -5.66
N ALA A 46 -16.68 2.77 -5.62
CA ALA A 46 -17.32 2.10 -4.49
C ALA A 46 -16.79 0.67 -4.33
N GLY A 47 -16.46 0.29 -3.10
CA GLY A 47 -15.97 -1.04 -2.78
C GLY A 47 -14.46 -1.23 -2.88
N ASP A 48 -13.69 -0.22 -3.30
CA ASP A 48 -12.24 -0.33 -3.49
C ASP A 48 -11.44 -0.50 -2.20
N TYR A 49 -11.99 -0.01 -1.08
CA TYR A 49 -11.35 0.01 0.23
C TYR A 49 -10.02 0.78 0.24
N PHE A 50 -9.93 1.88 -0.51
CA PHE A 50 -8.77 2.76 -0.52
C PHE A 50 -8.44 3.25 0.90
N GLY A 51 -7.18 3.17 1.30
CA GLY A 51 -6.76 3.48 2.67
C GLY A 51 -6.84 2.28 3.64
N ILE A 52 -7.07 1.04 3.13
CA ILE A 52 -6.97 -0.19 3.95
C ILE A 52 -5.57 -0.33 4.57
N SER A 53 -4.57 0.11 3.86
CA SER A 53 -3.19 0.19 4.31
C SER A 53 -2.55 1.49 3.84
N VAL A 54 -1.74 2.10 4.68
CA VAL A 54 -1.06 3.37 4.41
C VAL A 54 0.34 3.34 4.99
N SER A 55 1.29 3.97 4.32
CA SER A 55 2.63 4.19 4.84
C SER A 55 3.17 5.55 4.37
N MET A 56 4.06 6.15 5.15
CA MET A 56 4.62 7.48 4.91
C MET A 56 6.14 7.41 4.98
N ASN A 57 6.83 8.09 4.07
CA ASN A 57 8.28 8.16 4.05
C ASN A 57 8.86 8.97 5.23
N GLY A 58 10.17 8.93 5.40
CA GLY A 58 10.86 9.59 6.51
C GLY A 58 10.62 11.09 6.59
N ALA A 59 10.58 11.79 5.46
CA ALA A 59 10.33 13.23 5.37
C ALA A 59 8.85 13.60 5.58
N GLY A 60 7.93 12.64 5.46
CA GLY A 60 6.49 12.88 5.57
C GLY A 60 5.87 13.60 4.37
N ASP A 61 6.54 13.62 3.23
CA ASP A 61 6.11 14.29 2.01
C ASP A 61 5.72 13.32 0.87
N ARG A 62 5.85 12.00 1.12
CA ARG A 62 5.37 10.94 0.22
C ARG A 62 4.62 9.87 1.01
N ILE A 63 3.49 9.42 0.48
CA ILE A 63 2.70 8.35 1.05
C ILE A 63 2.41 7.28 0.01
N VAL A 64 2.31 6.02 0.44
CA VAL A 64 1.75 4.92 -0.34
C VAL A 64 0.46 4.46 0.32
N VAL A 65 -0.53 4.16 -0.50
CA VAL A 65 -1.89 3.79 -0.08
C VAL A 65 -2.34 2.55 -0.84
N GLY A 66 -2.86 1.57 -0.14
CA GLY A 66 -3.45 0.37 -0.72
C GLY A 66 -4.97 0.46 -0.85
N ALA A 67 -5.51 -0.19 -1.89
CA ALA A 67 -6.94 -0.41 -2.13
C ALA A 67 -7.12 -1.84 -2.63
N ASN A 68 -7.22 -2.78 -1.70
CA ASN A 68 -7.08 -4.21 -1.95
C ASN A 68 -8.28 -4.84 -2.69
N LEU A 69 -9.38 -4.13 -2.87
CA LEU A 69 -10.54 -4.60 -3.60
C LEU A 69 -10.79 -3.81 -4.90
N ASN A 70 -9.84 -2.95 -5.33
CA ASN A 70 -9.95 -2.25 -6.59
C ASN A 70 -9.97 -3.23 -7.77
N ASP A 71 -10.76 -2.90 -8.81
CA ASP A 71 -11.03 -3.76 -9.96
C ASP A 71 -10.19 -3.41 -11.20
N GLY A 72 -9.11 -2.62 -11.07
CA GLY A 72 -8.32 -2.07 -12.18
C GLY A 72 -7.79 -3.12 -13.18
N ASN A 73 -7.37 -4.29 -12.70
CA ASN A 73 -6.87 -5.39 -13.53
C ASN A 73 -7.67 -6.69 -13.32
N GLY A 74 -8.91 -6.59 -12.89
CA GLY A 74 -9.81 -7.69 -12.60
C GLY A 74 -10.50 -7.52 -11.25
N SER A 75 -11.61 -8.22 -11.05
CA SER A 75 -12.39 -8.12 -9.80
C SER A 75 -11.50 -8.36 -8.59
N ASN A 76 -11.46 -7.40 -7.65
CA ASN A 76 -10.66 -7.44 -6.44
C ASN A 76 -9.15 -7.72 -6.70
N SER A 77 -8.61 -7.35 -7.86
CA SER A 77 -7.16 -7.48 -8.12
C SER A 77 -6.35 -6.66 -7.13
N GLY A 78 -6.92 -5.55 -6.70
CA GLY A 78 -6.32 -4.58 -5.83
C GLY A 78 -5.27 -3.71 -6.51
N HIS A 79 -4.95 -2.56 -5.89
CA HIS A 79 -3.86 -1.70 -6.34
C HIS A 79 -3.17 -0.98 -5.18
N ALA A 80 -2.03 -0.38 -5.46
CA ALA A 80 -1.36 0.61 -4.62
C ALA A 80 -1.14 1.90 -5.40
N ARG A 81 -1.32 3.05 -4.73
CA ARG A 81 -1.09 4.39 -5.30
C ARG A 81 -0.14 5.17 -4.41
N VAL A 82 0.73 5.96 -5.03
CA VAL A 82 1.71 6.79 -4.32
C VAL A 82 1.42 8.27 -4.58
N PHE A 83 1.54 9.10 -3.55
CA PHE A 83 1.27 10.54 -3.63
C PHE A 83 2.38 11.34 -3.01
N ASP A 84 2.74 12.47 -3.64
CA ASP A 84 3.67 13.48 -3.16
C ASP A 84 2.95 14.75 -2.69
N TRP A 85 3.47 15.33 -1.63
CA TRP A 85 3.08 16.66 -1.17
C TRP A 85 3.84 17.74 -1.93
N ASN A 86 3.14 18.55 -2.72
CA ASN A 86 3.75 19.62 -3.52
C ASN A 86 3.80 20.98 -2.80
N GLY A 87 3.48 21.02 -1.50
CA GLY A 87 3.38 22.24 -0.68
C GLY A 87 1.95 22.74 -0.52
N THR A 88 0.99 22.28 -1.33
CA THR A 88 -0.43 22.71 -1.28
C THR A 88 -1.41 21.55 -1.43
N ALA A 89 -1.04 20.50 -2.13
CA ALA A 89 -1.89 19.35 -2.42
C ALA A 89 -1.08 18.07 -2.51
N TRP A 90 -1.74 16.94 -2.28
CA TRP A 90 -1.23 15.60 -2.57
C TRP A 90 -1.48 15.30 -4.04
N THR A 91 -0.44 14.95 -4.77
CA THR A 91 -0.49 14.63 -6.21
C THR A 91 0.08 13.25 -6.46
N GLN A 92 -0.60 12.45 -7.28
CA GLN A 92 -0.16 11.08 -7.56
C GLN A 92 1.16 11.07 -8.32
N VAL A 93 2.03 10.12 -7.97
CA VAL A 93 3.34 9.87 -8.59
C VAL A 93 3.31 8.55 -9.32
N GLY A 94 3.43 8.62 -10.62
CA GLY A 94 3.31 7.45 -11.51
C GLY A 94 1.86 7.05 -11.77
N ALA A 95 1.70 5.93 -12.47
CA ALA A 95 0.42 5.26 -12.65
C ALA A 95 0.09 4.39 -11.43
N ASP A 96 -1.13 3.89 -11.38
CA ASP A 96 -1.53 2.87 -10.42
C ASP A 96 -0.64 1.63 -10.56
N ILE A 97 -0.34 1.01 -9.43
CA ILE A 97 0.40 -0.24 -9.37
C ILE A 97 -0.63 -1.33 -9.10
N ASP A 98 -1.11 -1.95 -10.17
CA ASP A 98 -2.20 -2.92 -10.11
C ASP A 98 -1.72 -4.32 -9.71
N GLY A 99 -2.60 -5.07 -9.04
CA GLY A 99 -2.48 -6.50 -8.87
C GLY A 99 -2.52 -7.22 -10.22
N GLU A 100 -1.94 -8.40 -10.30
CA GLU A 100 -1.77 -9.08 -11.59
C GLU A 100 -3.00 -9.86 -12.05
N ALA A 101 -3.83 -10.32 -11.12
CA ALA A 101 -5.01 -11.13 -11.42
C ALA A 101 -6.17 -10.83 -10.49
N ALA A 102 -7.36 -11.23 -10.92
CA ALA A 102 -8.57 -11.13 -10.11
C ALA A 102 -8.40 -11.85 -8.76
N ASP A 103 -8.96 -11.27 -7.71
CA ASP A 103 -8.96 -11.74 -6.34
C ASP A 103 -7.59 -11.80 -5.64
N ASP A 104 -6.51 -11.29 -6.23
CA ASP A 104 -5.17 -11.26 -5.62
C ASP A 104 -5.08 -10.38 -4.38
N ARG A 105 -5.93 -9.34 -4.30
CA ARG A 105 -5.96 -8.36 -3.20
C ARG A 105 -4.63 -7.63 -2.98
N PHE A 106 -3.99 -7.23 -4.08
CA PHE A 106 -2.78 -6.41 -4.04
C PHE A 106 -3.05 -5.06 -3.32
N GLY A 107 -2.10 -4.55 -2.56
CA GLY A 107 -2.31 -3.37 -1.72
C GLY A 107 -2.94 -3.68 -0.36
N TYR A 108 -3.10 -4.95 0.02
CA TYR A 108 -3.59 -5.34 1.35
C TYR A 108 -2.68 -4.79 2.46
N ALA A 109 -1.38 -4.84 2.27
CA ALA A 109 -0.39 -4.22 3.13
C ALA A 109 0.64 -3.46 2.27
N VAL A 110 1.05 -2.27 2.71
CA VAL A 110 2.03 -1.43 2.03
C VAL A 110 3.06 -0.88 3.00
N SER A 111 4.29 -0.68 2.52
CA SER A 111 5.35 0.02 3.25
C SER A 111 6.24 0.78 2.29
N ILE A 112 6.78 1.93 2.73
CA ILE A 112 7.69 2.78 1.97
C ILE A 112 8.93 3.07 2.81
N ASP A 113 10.09 3.18 2.18
CA ASP A 113 11.36 3.52 2.83
C ASP A 113 11.46 5.01 3.19
N ASP A 114 12.54 5.42 3.88
CA ASP A 114 12.69 6.81 4.32
C ASP A 114 12.91 7.78 3.15
N ALA A 115 13.56 7.35 2.08
CA ALA A 115 13.77 8.16 0.88
C ALA A 115 12.47 8.35 0.07
N GLY A 116 11.54 7.41 0.21
CA GLY A 116 10.27 7.42 -0.51
C GLY A 116 10.39 6.90 -1.94
N ASP A 117 11.50 6.29 -2.31
CA ASP A 117 11.73 5.80 -3.67
C ASP A 117 11.66 4.27 -3.80
N ARG A 118 11.42 3.56 -2.68
CA ARG A 118 11.17 2.11 -2.67
C ARG A 118 9.94 1.77 -1.85
N ILE A 119 9.05 0.98 -2.43
CA ILE A 119 7.84 0.47 -1.76
C ILE A 119 7.78 -1.04 -1.79
N VAL A 120 7.08 -1.58 -0.80
CA VAL A 120 6.72 -3.01 -0.70
C VAL A 120 5.22 -3.14 -0.61
N VAL A 121 4.65 -4.04 -1.39
CA VAL A 121 3.20 -4.25 -1.48
C VAL A 121 2.88 -5.74 -1.38
N GLY A 122 1.95 -6.10 -0.52
CA GLY A 122 1.44 -7.46 -0.32
C GLY A 122 0.14 -7.73 -1.06
N ALA A 123 0.00 -8.96 -1.58
CA ALA A 123 -1.21 -9.51 -2.22
C ALA A 123 -1.52 -10.87 -1.61
N ILE A 124 -2.38 -10.90 -0.60
CA ILE A 124 -2.56 -12.05 0.29
C ILE A 124 -3.20 -13.28 -0.35
N ASN A 125 -3.96 -13.08 -1.41
CA ASN A 125 -4.66 -14.18 -2.10
C ASN A 125 -3.97 -14.61 -3.40
N ASN A 126 -2.82 -14.01 -3.76
CA ASN A 126 -2.10 -14.42 -4.96
C ASN A 126 -1.74 -15.90 -4.93
N ASN A 127 -1.78 -16.54 -6.10
CA ASN A 127 -1.66 -17.98 -6.25
C ASN A 127 -0.26 -18.45 -6.72
N GLY A 128 0.76 -17.58 -6.72
CA GLY A 128 2.09 -17.87 -7.25
C GLY A 128 2.83 -19.02 -6.56
N GLY A 129 2.63 -19.23 -5.26
CA GLY A 129 3.17 -20.35 -4.49
C GLY A 129 2.16 -21.47 -4.19
N GLY A 130 0.92 -21.30 -4.62
CA GLY A 130 -0.22 -22.19 -4.33
C GLY A 130 -1.48 -21.36 -4.09
N SER A 131 -2.65 -22.01 -4.02
CA SER A 131 -3.93 -21.27 -3.83
C SER A 131 -3.87 -20.39 -2.57
N ASN A 132 -4.07 -19.08 -2.73
CA ASN A 132 -4.00 -18.08 -1.65
C ASN A 132 -2.69 -18.16 -0.83
N SER A 133 -1.58 -18.56 -1.45
CA SER A 133 -0.29 -18.54 -0.76
C SER A 133 0.14 -17.12 -0.38
N GLY A 134 -0.33 -16.16 -1.16
CA GLY A 134 0.08 -14.78 -1.08
C GLY A 134 1.43 -14.51 -1.73
N HIS A 135 1.68 -13.25 -2.06
CA HIS A 135 2.99 -12.78 -2.50
C HIS A 135 3.29 -11.34 -2.04
N VAL A 136 4.53 -10.95 -2.21
CA VAL A 136 5.00 -9.58 -2.01
C VAL A 136 5.82 -9.16 -3.21
N ARG A 137 5.63 -7.91 -3.64
CA ARG A 137 6.43 -7.24 -4.67
C ARG A 137 7.10 -5.99 -4.11
N VAL A 138 8.30 -5.74 -4.60
CA VAL A 138 9.08 -4.53 -4.29
C VAL A 138 9.17 -3.70 -5.57
N TYR A 139 9.03 -2.37 -5.45
CA TYR A 139 9.13 -1.45 -6.57
C TYR A 139 10.06 -0.30 -6.24
N ASP A 140 10.85 0.14 -7.24
CA ASP A 140 11.64 1.36 -7.20
C ASP A 140 11.03 2.42 -8.10
N LEU A 141 11.11 3.66 -7.67
CA LEU A 141 10.74 4.81 -8.49
C LEU A 141 11.88 5.18 -9.44
N VAL A 142 11.68 4.93 -10.74
CA VAL A 142 12.63 5.29 -11.80
C VAL A 142 12.05 6.44 -12.63
N GLY A 143 12.53 7.65 -12.38
CA GLY A 143 11.91 8.85 -12.92
C GLY A 143 10.52 9.09 -12.33
N THR A 144 9.46 8.83 -13.09
CA THR A 144 8.07 8.91 -12.64
C THR A 144 7.35 7.56 -12.71
N THR A 145 8.08 6.46 -12.87
CA THR A 145 7.50 5.12 -13.05
C THR A 145 7.93 4.20 -11.92
N TRP A 146 6.97 3.52 -11.30
CA TRP A 146 7.22 2.45 -10.35
C TRP A 146 7.59 1.17 -11.12
N THR A 147 8.80 0.69 -10.90
CA THR A 147 9.37 -0.46 -11.61
C THR A 147 9.66 -1.58 -10.62
N GLN A 148 9.15 -2.78 -10.88
CA GLN A 148 9.37 -3.93 -10.00
C GLN A 148 10.85 -4.28 -9.90
N VAL A 149 11.30 -4.56 -8.67
CA VAL A 149 12.65 -4.99 -8.34
C VAL A 149 12.66 -6.49 -8.09
N GLY A 150 13.37 -7.21 -8.93
CA GLY A 150 13.46 -8.68 -8.82
C GLY A 150 12.18 -9.38 -9.24
N SER A 151 12.07 -10.65 -8.82
CA SER A 151 10.89 -11.49 -9.04
C SER A 151 9.93 -11.39 -7.86
N ASP A 152 8.71 -11.89 -8.03
CA ASP A 152 7.74 -12.04 -6.95
C ASP A 152 8.31 -12.88 -5.81
N ILE A 153 8.03 -12.47 -4.59
CA ILE A 153 8.37 -13.22 -3.39
C ILE A 153 7.10 -13.92 -2.95
N ASN A 154 6.96 -15.19 -3.31
CA ASN A 154 5.76 -15.99 -3.08
C ASN A 154 5.74 -16.62 -1.68
N GLY A 155 4.54 -16.78 -1.11
CA GLY A 155 4.31 -17.65 0.03
C GLY A 155 4.68 -19.09 -0.28
N GLU A 156 5.08 -19.85 0.72
CA GLU A 156 5.64 -21.21 0.55
C GLU A 156 4.56 -22.28 0.32
N ALA A 157 3.37 -22.09 0.88
CA ALA A 157 2.29 -23.07 0.78
C ALA A 157 0.91 -22.40 0.58
N ALA A 158 -0.06 -23.22 0.15
CA ALA A 158 -1.43 -22.76 -0.05
C ALA A 158 -2.06 -22.28 1.26
N ASN A 159 -2.79 -21.18 1.18
CA ASN A 159 -3.51 -20.51 2.29
C ASN A 159 -2.61 -19.90 3.38
N ASP A 160 -1.33 -19.69 3.15
CA ASP A 160 -0.42 -19.05 4.10
C ASP A 160 -0.72 -17.55 4.28
N TRP A 161 -1.30 -16.91 3.26
CA TRP A 161 -1.56 -15.49 3.22
C TRP A 161 -0.27 -14.65 3.43
N PHE A 162 0.81 -15.04 2.76
CA PHE A 162 2.05 -14.27 2.77
C PHE A 162 1.82 -12.86 2.20
N GLY A 163 2.35 -11.85 2.87
CA GLY A 163 2.08 -10.44 2.55
C GLY A 163 0.95 -9.81 3.37
N THR A 164 0.40 -10.50 4.39
CA THR A 164 -0.60 -9.93 5.32
C THR A 164 -0.06 -8.70 6.05
N ALA A 165 1.22 -8.68 6.36
CA ALA A 165 1.95 -7.53 6.90
C ALA A 165 3.27 -7.39 6.17
N VAL A 166 3.65 -6.16 5.84
CA VAL A 166 4.93 -5.85 5.22
C VAL A 166 5.57 -4.66 5.91
N SER A 167 6.90 -4.68 5.98
CA SER A 167 7.68 -3.53 6.43
C SER A 167 8.99 -3.48 5.66
N ILE A 168 9.43 -2.28 5.30
CA ILE A 168 10.75 -2.00 4.75
C ILE A 168 11.50 -1.10 5.73
N ASN A 169 12.82 -1.28 5.88
CA ASN A 169 13.63 -0.40 6.71
C ASN A 169 13.87 0.95 6.01
N GLY A 170 14.29 1.97 6.77
CA GLY A 170 14.50 3.31 6.23
C GLY A 170 15.53 3.40 5.11
N ALA A 171 16.50 2.48 5.07
CA ALA A 171 17.50 2.40 3.98
C ALA A 171 16.98 1.70 2.71
N GLY A 172 15.78 1.11 2.74
CA GLY A 172 15.20 0.41 1.59
C GLY A 172 15.86 -0.92 1.23
N ASP A 173 16.80 -1.44 2.05
CA ASP A 173 17.62 -2.62 1.73
C ASP A 173 17.15 -3.93 2.41
N ARG A 174 16.16 -3.87 3.30
CA ARG A 174 15.60 -5.01 4.02
C ARG A 174 14.09 -4.91 4.15
N ILE A 175 13.43 -6.04 3.92
CA ILE A 175 11.99 -6.19 4.12
C ILE A 175 11.71 -7.27 5.15
N VAL A 176 10.59 -7.11 5.86
CA VAL A 176 10.00 -8.14 6.73
C VAL A 176 8.58 -8.37 6.24
N VAL A 177 8.20 -9.64 6.11
CA VAL A 177 6.89 -10.05 5.61
C VAL A 177 6.27 -11.06 6.57
N GLY A 178 4.99 -10.89 6.87
CA GLY A 178 4.19 -11.81 7.66
C GLY A 178 3.31 -12.70 6.80
N ALA A 179 3.15 -13.96 7.23
CA ALA A 179 2.20 -14.94 6.71
C ALA A 179 1.39 -15.45 7.91
N ASN A 180 0.22 -14.88 8.14
CA ASN A 180 -0.48 -15.06 9.42
C ASN A 180 -1.23 -16.41 9.55
N LEU A 181 -1.37 -17.13 8.45
CA LEU A 181 -2.00 -18.46 8.43
C LEU A 181 -0.99 -19.57 8.10
N ASN A 182 0.32 -19.26 8.04
CA ASN A 182 1.35 -20.27 7.79
C ASN A 182 1.35 -21.30 8.94
N ASP A 183 1.21 -22.59 8.61
CA ASP A 183 1.16 -23.72 9.54
C ASP A 183 2.47 -24.52 9.62
N GLY A 184 3.52 -23.97 9.05
CA GLY A 184 4.91 -24.42 9.19
C GLY A 184 5.37 -25.43 8.16
N ASN A 185 4.57 -26.39 7.74
CA ASN A 185 4.93 -27.39 6.72
C ASN A 185 3.71 -27.94 5.95
N GLY A 186 2.60 -27.24 6.03
CA GLY A 186 1.34 -27.63 5.41
C GLY A 186 0.66 -28.82 6.14
N SER A 187 -0.62 -28.72 6.32
CA SER A 187 -1.46 -29.84 6.76
C SER A 187 -2.20 -30.43 5.57
#